data_3ffb2f0e39bf3ffa91090a0f59b87fa4
#
_entry.id   3ffb2f0e39bf3ffa91090a0f59b87fa4
#
_cell.length_a   1.000
_cell.length_b   1.000
_cell.length_c   1.000
_cell.angle_alpha   90.00
_cell.angle_beta   90.00
_cell.angle_gamma   90.00
#
_symmetry.space_group_name_H-M   'P 1'
#
loop_
_entity.id
_entity.type
_entity.pdbx_description
1 polymer ?
#
loop_
_entity_poly.entity_id
_entity_poly.type
_entity_poly.pdbx_seq_one_letter_code
_entity_poly.pdbx_strand_id
1 'polypeptide(L)'
;MNRLVPASLTSMLILAAAPAQADHCPTDKLGAMPDRLAEDGTAVAWRTNPAKIAVNRPFSIEVIACVDGEKQMAPTRISVNAGMPMHGHGMNYTPSEKKLAPGNSTFDGMVFHMPGKWQLTFDVYEGETRKRLTRNVTVRR
;
A
#
# COMPACT_ATOMS: atom_id res chain seq x y z
N MET A 1 -5.86 -75.76 12.05
CA MET A 1 -4.70 -74.81 11.96
C MET A 1 -5.14 -73.55 11.24
N ASN A 2 -5.64 -72.57 12.02
CA ASN A 2 -6.11 -71.28 11.46
C ASN A 2 -4.94 -70.34 11.49
N ARG A 3 -4.57 -69.84 10.27
CA ARG A 3 -3.59 -68.81 10.14
C ARG A 3 -4.33 -67.47 10.05
N LEU A 4 -4.19 -66.63 11.08
CA LEU A 4 -4.62 -65.26 11.13
C LEU A 4 -3.66 -64.40 10.30
N VAL A 5 -4.17 -63.70 9.27
CA VAL A 5 -3.45 -62.71 8.47
C VAL A 5 -3.64 -61.36 9.16
N PRO A 6 -2.58 -60.61 9.51
CA PRO A 6 -2.76 -59.27 10.06
C PRO A 6 -3.10 -58.27 8.93
N ALA A 7 -4.20 -57.57 9.10
CA ALA A 7 -4.56 -56.45 8.24
C ALA A 7 -3.68 -55.22 8.59
N SER A 8 -2.81 -54.83 7.66
CA SER A 8 -2.04 -53.58 7.75
C SER A 8 -2.94 -52.43 7.44
N LEU A 9 -3.24 -51.61 8.44
CA LEU A 9 -3.86 -50.32 8.25
C LEU A 9 -2.80 -49.31 7.79
N THR A 10 -2.80 -49.00 6.50
CA THR A 10 -1.99 -47.91 5.95
C THR A 10 -2.69 -46.60 6.23
N SER A 11 -2.21 -45.84 7.23
CA SER A 11 -2.69 -44.48 7.53
C SER A 11 -2.23 -43.52 6.42
N MET A 12 -3.16 -43.11 5.60
CA MET A 12 -2.93 -42.11 4.56
C MET A 12 -2.94 -40.69 5.20
N LEU A 13 -1.75 -40.11 5.35
CA LEU A 13 -1.60 -38.74 5.86
C LEU A 13 -2.06 -37.79 4.76
N ILE A 14 -3.26 -37.22 4.91
CA ILE A 14 -3.76 -36.18 4.04
C ILE A 14 -3.08 -34.87 4.47
N LEU A 15 -2.08 -34.43 3.70
CA LEU A 15 -1.50 -33.11 3.84
C LEU A 15 -2.55 -32.11 3.34
N ALA A 16 -3.27 -31.47 4.27
CA ALA A 16 -4.14 -30.34 3.93
C ALA A 16 -3.25 -29.17 3.50
N ALA A 17 -3.20 -28.90 2.20
CA ALA A 17 -2.61 -27.65 1.69
C ALA A 17 -3.44 -26.48 2.26
N ALA A 18 -2.81 -25.63 3.08
CA ALA A 18 -3.41 -24.38 3.51
C ALA A 18 -3.74 -23.56 2.24
N PRO A 19 -4.95 -22.97 2.14
CA PRO A 19 -5.25 -22.10 1.01
C PRO A 19 -4.23 -20.97 1.01
N ALA A 20 -3.58 -20.75 -0.14
CA ALA A 20 -2.79 -19.55 -0.36
C ALA A 20 -3.72 -18.36 -0.10
N GLN A 21 -3.44 -17.57 0.94
CA GLN A 21 -4.18 -16.35 1.18
C GLN A 21 -3.89 -15.45 -0.01
N ALA A 22 -4.91 -15.22 -0.82
CA ALA A 22 -4.83 -14.23 -1.90
C ALA A 22 -4.36 -12.91 -1.28
N ASP A 23 -3.48 -12.19 -1.98
CA ASP A 23 -2.98 -10.88 -1.59
C ASP A 23 -4.15 -9.87 -1.54
N HIS A 24 -4.97 -10.01 -0.50
CA HIS A 24 -6.17 -9.21 -0.31
C HIS A 24 -5.81 -7.88 0.34
N CYS A 25 -6.41 -6.82 -0.18
CA CYS A 25 -6.22 -5.48 0.35
C CYS A 25 -6.81 -5.36 1.77
N PRO A 26 -6.13 -4.75 2.74
CA PRO A 26 -6.64 -4.56 4.09
C PRO A 26 -7.72 -3.46 4.14
N THR A 27 -8.87 -3.73 3.54
CA THR A 27 -9.99 -2.78 3.40
C THR A 27 -10.60 -2.35 4.73
N ASP A 28 -10.47 -3.18 5.76
CA ASP A 28 -10.82 -2.85 7.13
C ASP A 28 -10.06 -1.62 7.64
N LYS A 29 -8.81 -1.46 7.23
CA LYS A 29 -7.95 -0.33 7.59
C LYS A 29 -8.18 0.90 6.72
N LEU A 30 -8.71 0.76 5.49
CA LEU A 30 -9.04 1.91 4.63
C LEU A 30 -10.00 2.88 5.35
N GLY A 31 -10.94 2.36 6.13
CA GLY A 31 -11.90 3.13 6.92
C GLY A 31 -11.26 4.03 7.98
N ALA A 32 -10.10 3.67 8.49
CA ALA A 32 -9.39 4.39 9.55
C ALA A 32 -8.46 5.50 9.01
N MET A 33 -8.27 5.58 7.69
CA MET A 33 -7.42 6.60 7.05
C MET A 33 -8.21 7.89 6.81
N PRO A 34 -7.66 9.07 7.18
CA PRO A 34 -8.37 10.34 7.06
C PRO A 34 -8.52 10.83 5.61
N ASP A 35 -7.58 10.50 4.75
CA ASP A 35 -7.54 10.93 3.35
C ASP A 35 -7.71 9.77 2.40
N ARG A 36 -8.47 9.98 1.30
CA ARG A 36 -8.75 8.94 0.30
C ARG A 36 -8.85 9.51 -1.10
N LEU A 37 -8.52 8.67 -2.07
CA LEU A 37 -8.78 8.84 -3.50
C LEU A 37 -9.27 7.50 -4.05
N ALA A 38 -10.17 7.54 -5.02
CA ALA A 38 -10.58 6.38 -5.78
C ALA A 38 -10.84 6.78 -7.22
N GLU A 39 -10.29 6.02 -8.16
CA GLU A 39 -10.41 6.24 -9.59
C GLU A 39 -10.21 4.92 -10.33
N ASP A 40 -11.08 4.61 -11.29
CA ASP A 40 -10.96 3.45 -12.19
C ASP A 40 -10.65 2.11 -11.49
N GLY A 41 -11.37 1.80 -10.41
CA GLY A 41 -11.19 0.57 -9.64
C GLY A 41 -9.94 0.54 -8.77
N THR A 42 -9.17 1.64 -8.70
CA THR A 42 -8.05 1.79 -7.78
C THR A 42 -8.44 2.73 -6.65
N ALA A 43 -8.20 2.30 -5.42
CA ALA A 43 -8.41 3.11 -4.23
C ALA A 43 -7.09 3.29 -3.47
N VAL A 44 -6.85 4.50 -2.98
CA VAL A 44 -5.71 4.85 -2.12
C VAL A 44 -6.23 5.61 -0.91
N ALA A 45 -5.82 5.16 0.27
CA ALA A 45 -6.05 5.89 1.51
C ALA A 45 -4.72 6.09 2.23
N TRP A 46 -4.56 7.23 2.93
CA TRP A 46 -3.31 7.52 3.60
C TRP A 46 -3.48 8.40 4.83
N ARG A 47 -2.44 8.41 5.63
CA ARG A 47 -2.23 9.38 6.72
C ARG A 47 -0.76 9.76 6.80
N THR A 48 -0.50 10.97 7.25
CA THR A 48 0.86 11.46 7.50
C THR A 48 1.19 11.41 8.99
N ASN A 49 2.45 11.21 9.29
CA ASN A 49 2.97 11.31 10.65
C ASN A 49 4.21 12.22 10.68
N PRO A 50 4.14 13.40 11.31
CA PRO A 50 2.96 13.96 12.00
C PRO A 50 1.81 14.29 11.05
N ALA A 51 0.59 14.38 11.59
CA ALA A 51 -0.61 14.72 10.81
C ALA A 51 -0.54 16.12 10.18
N LYS A 52 0.13 17.05 10.85
CA LYS A 52 0.41 18.40 10.32
C LYS A 52 1.82 18.45 9.75
N ILE A 53 1.90 18.56 8.43
CA ILE A 53 3.16 18.70 7.71
C ILE A 53 3.69 20.15 7.88
N ALA A 54 4.97 20.28 8.25
CA ALA A 54 5.66 21.54 8.38
C ALA A 54 6.83 21.64 7.38
N VAL A 55 7.14 22.86 6.95
CA VAL A 55 8.25 23.13 6.03
C VAL A 55 9.59 22.70 6.64
N ASN A 56 10.44 22.06 5.85
CA ASN A 56 11.76 21.55 6.26
C ASN A 56 11.75 20.55 7.42
N ARG A 57 10.62 19.90 7.68
CA ARG A 57 10.52 18.84 8.67
C ARG A 57 10.23 17.52 7.98
N PRO A 58 11.00 16.46 8.28
CA PRO A 58 10.71 15.14 7.75
C PRO A 58 9.38 14.62 8.33
N PHE A 59 8.65 13.90 7.47
CA PHE A 59 7.44 13.18 7.86
C PHE A 59 7.40 11.83 7.15
N SER A 60 6.57 10.95 7.65
CA SER A 60 6.24 9.70 6.98
C SER A 60 4.79 9.73 6.49
N ILE A 61 4.51 8.88 5.52
CA ILE A 61 3.16 8.65 5.01
C ILE A 61 2.88 7.14 4.98
N GLU A 62 1.86 6.71 5.71
CA GLU A 62 1.34 5.36 5.60
C GLU A 62 0.27 5.34 4.51
N VAL A 63 0.35 4.38 3.61
CA VAL A 63 -0.52 4.25 2.45
C VAL A 63 -1.10 2.86 2.39
N ILE A 64 -2.40 2.77 2.18
CA ILE A 64 -3.12 1.56 1.80
C ILE A 64 -3.64 1.76 0.38
N ALA A 65 -3.32 0.85 -0.52
CA ALA A 65 -3.79 0.88 -1.90
C ALA A 65 -4.42 -0.46 -2.28
N CYS A 66 -5.54 -0.38 -2.99
CA CYS A 66 -6.28 -1.53 -3.51
C CYS A 66 -6.53 -1.34 -5.00
N VAL A 67 -6.44 -2.42 -5.75
CA VAL A 67 -6.78 -2.49 -7.18
C VAL A 67 -7.94 -3.45 -7.37
N ASP A 68 -8.57 -3.44 -8.56
CA ASP A 68 -9.76 -4.23 -8.87
C ASP A 68 -10.85 -4.04 -7.80
N GLY A 69 -11.61 -2.94 -7.93
CA GLY A 69 -12.57 -2.49 -6.91
C GLY A 69 -13.58 -3.54 -6.44
N GLU A 70 -13.91 -4.54 -7.26
CA GLU A 70 -14.80 -5.64 -6.87
C GLU A 70 -14.07 -6.70 -6.04
N LYS A 71 -12.85 -7.09 -6.42
CA LYS A 71 -12.08 -8.14 -5.75
C LYS A 71 -11.17 -7.59 -4.64
N GLN A 72 -10.93 -6.29 -4.63
CA GLN A 72 -10.11 -5.60 -3.62
C GLN A 72 -8.73 -6.25 -3.44
N MET A 73 -8.02 -6.42 -4.54
CA MET A 73 -6.70 -7.02 -4.56
C MET A 73 -5.63 -6.03 -4.09
N ALA A 74 -4.57 -6.54 -3.49
CA ALA A 74 -3.40 -5.74 -3.22
C ALA A 74 -2.62 -5.46 -4.51
N PRO A 75 -2.10 -4.23 -4.73
CA PRO A 75 -1.25 -3.93 -5.86
C PRO A 75 0.09 -4.66 -5.75
N THR A 76 0.75 -4.87 -6.88
CA THR A 76 2.10 -5.48 -6.91
C THR A 76 3.15 -4.53 -6.34
N ARG A 77 2.93 -3.21 -6.51
CA ARG A 77 3.83 -2.16 -6.00
C ARG A 77 3.08 -0.86 -5.77
N ILE A 78 3.51 -0.11 -4.77
CA ILE A 78 3.10 1.27 -4.52
C ILE A 78 4.36 2.15 -4.59
N SER A 79 4.22 3.36 -5.12
CA SER A 79 5.26 4.39 -5.05
C SER A 79 4.62 5.71 -4.65
N VAL A 80 5.27 6.44 -3.77
CA VAL A 80 4.82 7.76 -3.32
C VAL A 80 5.88 8.79 -3.65
N ASN A 81 5.46 9.90 -4.19
CA ASN A 81 6.30 11.05 -4.47
C ASN A 81 5.54 12.35 -4.23
N ALA A 82 6.24 13.47 -4.25
CA ALA A 82 5.61 14.78 -4.22
C ALA A 82 6.41 15.81 -5.03
N GLY A 83 5.70 16.78 -5.57
CA GLY A 83 6.28 17.87 -6.32
C GLY A 83 5.48 19.16 -6.21
N MET A 84 6.04 20.23 -6.73
CA MET A 84 5.38 21.52 -6.89
C MET A 84 5.23 21.79 -8.39
N PRO A 85 4.13 21.39 -9.04
CA PRO A 85 3.97 21.52 -10.50
C PRO A 85 4.13 22.97 -11.00
N MET A 86 3.67 23.95 -10.21
CA MET A 86 3.79 25.37 -10.53
C MET A 86 5.25 25.87 -10.53
N HIS A 87 6.17 25.15 -9.89
CA HIS A 87 7.59 25.51 -9.80
C HIS A 87 8.49 24.54 -10.59
N GLY A 88 7.91 23.50 -11.19
CA GLY A 88 8.64 22.54 -12.02
C GLY A 88 9.66 21.67 -11.28
N HIS A 89 9.53 21.52 -9.96
CA HIS A 89 10.44 20.68 -9.18
C HIS A 89 9.70 19.79 -8.17
N GLY A 90 10.39 18.75 -7.68
CA GLY A 90 9.91 17.81 -6.69
C GLY A 90 10.71 17.83 -5.40
N MET A 91 10.54 16.79 -4.61
CA MET A 91 11.44 16.51 -3.48
C MET A 91 12.84 16.15 -4.00
N ASN A 92 13.89 16.50 -3.22
CA ASN A 92 15.27 16.27 -3.62
C ASN A 92 15.74 14.81 -3.43
N TYR A 93 14.87 13.94 -2.91
CA TYR A 93 15.17 12.53 -2.62
C TYR A 93 13.92 11.67 -2.75
N THR A 94 14.15 10.37 -2.89
CA THR A 94 13.09 9.35 -2.93
C THR A 94 12.82 8.85 -1.52
N PRO A 95 11.56 8.82 -1.06
CA PRO A 95 11.22 8.22 0.21
C PRO A 95 11.58 6.75 0.27
N SER A 96 11.96 6.26 1.45
CA SER A 96 12.20 4.84 1.67
C SER A 96 10.90 4.11 2.01
N GLU A 97 10.62 3.00 1.31
CA GLU A 97 9.45 2.18 1.54
C GLU A 97 9.71 1.11 2.59
N LYS A 98 8.76 0.96 3.52
CA LYS A 98 8.65 -0.19 4.42
C LYS A 98 7.29 -0.84 4.22
N LYS A 99 7.27 -2.05 3.66
CA LYS A 99 6.06 -2.85 3.53
C LYS A 99 5.59 -3.33 4.90
N LEU A 100 4.31 -3.13 5.21
CA LEU A 100 3.65 -3.58 6.44
C LEU A 100 2.79 -4.82 6.19
N ALA A 101 2.09 -4.86 5.05
CA ALA A 101 1.25 -5.95 4.59
C ALA A 101 1.04 -5.82 3.07
N PRO A 102 0.43 -6.81 2.40
CA PRO A 102 -0.02 -6.65 1.02
C PRO A 102 -0.88 -5.38 0.88
N GLY A 103 -0.54 -4.50 -0.05
CA GLY A 103 -1.23 -3.23 -0.26
C GLY A 103 -1.08 -2.17 0.85
N ASN A 104 -0.26 -2.42 1.87
CA ASN A 104 0.00 -1.45 2.95
C ASN A 104 1.50 -1.22 3.13
N SER A 105 1.92 0.03 2.98
CA SER A 105 3.32 0.45 3.13
C SER A 105 3.42 1.80 3.85
N THR A 106 4.54 2.02 4.52
CA THR A 106 4.96 3.33 5.02
C THR A 106 6.11 3.84 4.18
N PHE A 107 6.09 5.11 3.85
CA PHE A 107 7.15 5.82 3.13
C PHE A 107 7.75 6.87 4.05
N ASP A 108 9.02 6.71 4.38
CA ASP A 108 9.75 7.56 5.31
C ASP A 108 10.68 8.53 4.59
N GLY A 109 10.97 9.66 5.24
CA GLY A 109 11.91 10.66 4.73
C GLY A 109 11.29 11.62 3.72
N MET A 110 9.98 11.79 3.71
CA MET A 110 9.35 12.86 2.95
C MET A 110 9.63 14.23 3.57
N VAL A 111 9.99 15.23 2.76
CA VAL A 111 10.20 16.61 3.23
C VAL A 111 9.71 17.60 2.20
N PHE A 112 8.91 18.54 2.63
CA PHE A 112 8.53 19.69 1.85
C PHE A 112 9.42 20.88 2.23
N HIS A 113 10.38 21.20 1.37
CA HIS A 113 11.41 22.20 1.65
C HIS A 113 10.96 23.65 1.45
N MET A 114 9.75 23.87 0.91
CA MET A 114 9.17 25.20 0.67
C MET A 114 7.70 25.24 1.11
N PRO A 115 7.21 26.41 1.55
CA PRO A 115 5.76 26.60 1.70
C PRO A 115 5.10 26.70 0.32
N GLY A 116 3.83 26.36 0.24
CA GLY A 116 3.05 26.47 -0.98
C GLY A 116 2.23 25.22 -1.28
N LYS A 117 1.79 25.12 -2.55
CA LYS A 117 0.97 24.01 -3.04
C LYS A 117 1.89 22.89 -3.54
N TRP A 118 1.86 21.76 -2.84
CA TRP A 118 2.49 20.51 -3.24
C TRP A 118 1.44 19.57 -3.82
N GLN A 119 1.87 18.68 -4.68
CA GLN A 119 1.06 17.59 -5.19
C GLN A 119 1.68 16.27 -4.76
N LEU A 120 0.98 15.53 -3.90
CA LEU A 120 1.28 14.14 -3.62
C LEU A 120 0.90 13.31 -4.83
N THR A 121 1.73 12.34 -5.18
CA THR A 121 1.53 11.40 -6.28
C THR A 121 1.63 9.99 -5.75
N PHE A 122 0.60 9.21 -6.00
CA PHE A 122 0.53 7.79 -5.69
C PHE A 122 0.54 7.02 -7.00
N ASP A 123 1.61 6.30 -7.28
CA ASP A 123 1.69 5.36 -8.39
C ASP A 123 1.39 3.96 -7.86
N VAL A 124 0.30 3.39 -8.32
CA VAL A 124 -0.20 2.06 -7.93
C VAL A 124 -0.05 1.14 -9.13
N TYR A 125 0.61 0.00 -8.93
CA TYR A 125 0.92 -0.93 -10.00
C TYR A 125 0.17 -2.25 -9.84
N GLU A 126 -0.38 -2.72 -10.95
CA GLU A 126 -0.91 -4.05 -11.14
C GLU A 126 -0.12 -4.71 -12.28
N GLY A 127 0.89 -5.52 -11.93
CA GLY A 127 1.89 -5.97 -12.88
C GLY A 127 2.62 -4.77 -13.50
N GLU A 128 2.58 -4.67 -14.83
CA GLU A 128 3.20 -3.58 -15.60
C GLU A 128 2.28 -2.34 -15.73
N THR A 129 1.00 -2.48 -15.40
CA THR A 129 0.05 -1.38 -15.50
C THR A 129 0.19 -0.43 -14.32
N ARG A 130 0.42 0.85 -14.61
CA ARG A 130 0.50 1.91 -13.61
C ARG A 130 -0.76 2.77 -13.64
N LYS A 131 -1.38 2.95 -12.47
CA LYS A 131 -2.41 3.97 -12.24
C LYS A 131 -1.85 5.05 -11.32
N ARG A 132 -2.03 6.31 -11.70
CA ARG A 132 -1.54 7.47 -10.97
C ARG A 132 -2.69 8.26 -10.38
N LEU A 133 -2.71 8.38 -9.06
CA LEU A 133 -3.64 9.24 -8.34
C LEU A 133 -2.85 10.40 -7.71
N THR A 134 -3.44 11.60 -7.69
CA THR A 134 -2.77 12.78 -7.16
C THR A 134 -3.63 13.55 -6.18
N ARG A 135 -3.00 14.20 -5.20
CA ARG A 135 -3.66 15.05 -4.21
C ARG A 135 -2.86 16.32 -3.98
N ASN A 136 -3.52 17.46 -4.08
CA ASN A 136 -2.93 18.74 -3.72
C ASN A 136 -2.95 18.93 -2.20
N VAL A 137 -1.82 19.38 -1.65
CA VAL A 137 -1.61 19.67 -0.24
C VAL A 137 -1.01 21.06 -0.13
N THR A 138 -1.53 21.91 0.76
CA THR A 138 -0.96 23.23 1.01
C THR A 138 -0.18 23.23 2.32
N VAL A 139 1.11 23.55 2.24
CA VAL A 139 1.99 23.68 3.39
C VAL A 139 2.25 25.15 3.68
N ARG A 140 2.04 25.55 4.92
CA ARG A 140 2.23 26.91 5.39
C ARG A 140 3.45 26.98 6.32
N ARG A 141 4.05 28.17 6.40
CA ARG A 141 5.10 28.45 7.40
C ARG A 141 4.55 28.38 8.82
#